data_fb7c3082146afaa3e8615df0d6715593
#
_entry.id   fb7c3082146afaa3e8615df0d6715593
#
_cell.length_a   1.000
_cell.length_b   1.000
_cell.length_c   1.000
_cell.angle_alpha   90.00
_cell.angle_beta   90.00
_cell.angle_gamma   90.00
#
_symmetry.space_group_name_H-M   'P 1'
#
loop_
_entity.id
_entity.type
_entity.pdbx_description
1 polymer ?
#
loop_
_entity_poly.entity_id
_entity_poly.type
_entity_poly.pdbx_seq_one_letter_code
_entity_poly.pdbx_strand_id
1 'polypeptide(L)'
;RVVRVAKEAVATRVTFLRGREEHSVKVEAVLLAAGKAPRVDLGLENAGIEYSPSGIEVNNHLQTSAKHIYAAGDVLGGFGLTHVALMESRIVAHNILNKNKVTPNYQSIPRITYIEPEIASVGMSEDDLIKRDLSYNKSIVPLGIVGRSVIADTRDGFVKILADKKTGRLLGATIAAPSAGEMIHEL
;
A
#
# COMPACT_ATOMS: atom_id res chain seq x y z
N ARG A 1 -18.75 6.64 7.58
CA ARG A 1 -18.16 5.81 8.62
C ARG A 1 -19.21 4.88 9.20
N VAL A 2 -18.99 3.54 9.20
CA VAL A 2 -19.87 2.57 9.87
C VAL A 2 -19.73 2.77 11.40
N VAL A 3 -20.86 2.78 12.11
CA VAL A 3 -20.91 2.98 13.57
C VAL A 3 -21.50 1.79 14.29
N ARG A 4 -22.38 1.01 13.63
CA ARG A 4 -22.97 -0.19 14.23
C ARG A 4 -23.39 -1.21 13.17
N VAL A 5 -23.21 -2.48 13.48
CA VAL A 5 -23.77 -3.62 12.75
C VAL A 5 -24.55 -4.46 13.74
N ALA A 6 -25.83 -4.69 13.50
CA ALA A 6 -26.72 -5.42 14.37
C ALA A 6 -27.54 -6.45 13.61
N LYS A 7 -27.54 -7.69 14.07
CA LYS A 7 -28.35 -8.76 13.49
C LYS A 7 -29.81 -8.58 13.94
N GLU A 8 -30.74 -8.59 13.00
CA GLU A 8 -32.18 -8.64 13.21
C GLU A 8 -32.71 -10.04 12.84
N ALA A 9 -33.99 -10.30 13.04
CA ALA A 9 -34.55 -11.65 12.84
C ALA A 9 -34.34 -12.21 11.40
N VAL A 10 -34.45 -11.36 10.39
CA VAL A 10 -34.34 -11.75 8.96
C VAL A 10 -33.32 -10.95 8.17
N ALA A 11 -32.59 -10.04 8.79
CA ALA A 11 -31.64 -9.15 8.11
C ALA A 11 -30.55 -8.68 9.07
N THR A 12 -29.50 -8.08 8.51
CA THR A 12 -28.50 -7.35 9.29
C THR A 12 -28.67 -5.86 9.04
N ARG A 13 -28.82 -5.08 10.10
CA ARG A 13 -28.87 -3.61 10.02
C ARG A 13 -27.47 -3.05 10.11
N VAL A 14 -27.07 -2.28 9.11
CA VAL A 14 -25.80 -1.51 9.10
C VAL A 14 -26.14 -0.05 9.28
N THR A 15 -25.62 0.57 10.34
CA THR A 15 -25.78 1.99 10.64
C THR A 15 -24.47 2.72 10.36
N PHE A 16 -24.53 3.84 9.64
CA PHE A 16 -23.37 4.62 9.25
C PHE A 16 -23.62 6.11 9.25
N LEU A 17 -22.56 6.89 9.43
CA LEU A 17 -22.59 8.35 9.32
C LEU A 17 -22.22 8.77 7.89
N ARG A 18 -23.06 9.64 7.32
CA ARG A 18 -22.77 10.41 6.12
C ARG A 18 -22.68 11.89 6.52
N GLY A 19 -21.46 12.40 6.61
CA GLY A 19 -21.24 13.67 7.31
C GLY A 19 -21.57 13.55 8.80
N ARG A 20 -22.52 14.31 9.30
CA ARG A 20 -23.03 14.29 10.70
C ARG A 20 -24.34 13.53 10.86
N GLU A 21 -24.96 13.12 9.77
CA GLU A 21 -26.27 12.45 9.78
C GLU A 21 -26.11 10.94 9.87
N GLU A 22 -26.93 10.31 10.70
CA GLU A 22 -26.97 8.86 10.85
C GLU A 22 -27.98 8.26 9.84
N HIS A 23 -27.51 7.28 9.10
CA HIS A 23 -28.30 6.50 8.14
C HIS A 23 -28.23 5.03 8.50
N SER A 24 -29.23 4.26 8.08
CA SER A 24 -29.18 2.80 8.21
C SER A 24 -29.71 2.11 6.95
N VAL A 25 -29.19 0.93 6.69
CA VAL A 25 -29.60 0.02 5.62
C VAL A 25 -29.76 -1.38 6.18
N LYS A 26 -30.77 -2.10 5.70
CA LYS A 26 -30.93 -3.54 5.97
C LYS A 26 -30.36 -4.33 4.82
N VAL A 27 -29.55 -5.32 5.12
CA VAL A 27 -28.84 -6.17 4.14
C VAL A 27 -28.93 -7.64 4.56
N GLU A 28 -28.86 -8.54 3.61
CA GLU A 28 -28.81 -9.99 3.88
C GLU A 28 -27.48 -10.43 4.43
N ALA A 29 -26.38 -9.83 3.92
CA ALA A 29 -25.01 -10.13 4.32
C ALA A 29 -24.17 -8.87 4.42
N VAL A 30 -23.11 -8.92 5.23
CA VAL A 30 -22.11 -7.86 5.38
C VAL A 30 -20.74 -8.44 5.08
N LEU A 31 -20.06 -7.89 4.06
CA LEU A 31 -18.66 -8.18 3.77
C LEU A 31 -17.78 -7.19 4.54
N LEU A 32 -16.94 -7.71 5.44
CA LEU A 32 -15.96 -6.90 6.15
C LEU A 32 -14.63 -6.89 5.37
N ALA A 33 -14.35 -5.78 4.69
CA ALA A 33 -13.13 -5.54 3.91
C ALA A 33 -12.46 -4.22 4.33
N ALA A 34 -12.32 -4.01 5.66
CA ALA A 34 -11.91 -2.74 6.27
C ALA A 34 -10.39 -2.68 6.60
N GLY A 35 -9.56 -3.40 5.86
CA GLY A 35 -8.11 -3.44 6.02
C GLY A 35 -7.59 -4.74 6.63
N LYS A 36 -6.27 -4.78 6.85
CA LYS A 36 -5.52 -5.87 7.46
C LYS A 36 -4.79 -5.36 8.70
N ALA A 37 -4.58 -6.23 9.68
CA ALA A 37 -3.73 -5.97 10.81
C ALA A 37 -2.65 -7.07 10.89
N PRO A 38 -1.42 -6.74 11.29
CA PRO A 38 -0.37 -7.74 11.48
C PRO A 38 -0.76 -8.68 12.61
N ARG A 39 -0.40 -9.96 12.46
CA ARG A 39 -0.59 -10.93 13.54
C ARG A 39 0.63 -10.93 14.44
N VAL A 40 0.43 -10.41 15.65
CA VAL A 40 1.48 -10.30 16.68
C VAL A 40 1.20 -11.18 17.90
N ASP A 41 0.17 -12.00 17.86
CA ASP A 41 -0.21 -12.98 18.89
C ASP A 41 0.67 -14.25 18.83
N LEU A 42 1.99 -14.08 18.84
CA LEU A 42 2.99 -15.12 18.62
C LEU A 42 3.80 -15.46 19.90
N GLY A 43 3.44 -14.88 21.06
CA GLY A 43 4.22 -15.03 22.27
C GLY A 43 5.58 -14.32 22.22
N LEU A 44 5.62 -13.17 21.52
CA LEU A 44 6.83 -12.39 21.26
C LEU A 44 7.51 -11.89 22.54
N GLU A 45 6.73 -11.64 23.57
CA GLU A 45 7.18 -11.29 24.92
C GLU A 45 8.11 -12.34 25.54
N ASN A 46 7.89 -13.63 25.26
CA ASN A 46 8.74 -14.71 25.75
C ASN A 46 10.14 -14.68 25.16
N ALA A 47 10.30 -14.06 23.98
CA ALA A 47 11.60 -13.86 23.32
C ALA A 47 12.17 -12.46 23.53
N GLY A 48 11.51 -11.60 24.31
CA GLY A 48 11.90 -10.21 24.54
C GLY A 48 11.83 -9.35 23.28
N ILE A 49 10.87 -9.63 22.37
CA ILE A 49 10.69 -8.91 21.13
C ILE A 49 9.71 -7.75 21.37
N GLU A 50 10.12 -6.55 20.99
CA GLU A 50 9.28 -5.36 21.02
C GLU A 50 8.31 -5.37 19.85
N TYR A 51 7.03 -5.09 20.14
CA TYR A 51 5.96 -5.05 19.15
C TYR A 51 4.81 -4.14 19.62
N SER A 52 3.97 -3.75 18.70
CA SER A 52 2.74 -3.01 18.95
C SER A 52 1.59 -3.60 18.13
N PRO A 53 0.34 -3.15 18.29
CA PRO A 53 -0.75 -3.54 17.38
C PRO A 53 -0.48 -3.20 15.90
N SER A 54 0.49 -2.33 15.64
CA SER A 54 0.92 -1.95 14.28
C SER A 54 1.96 -2.88 13.67
N GLY A 55 2.54 -3.81 14.44
CA GLY A 55 3.51 -4.79 13.95
C GLY A 55 4.70 -5.01 14.90
N ILE A 56 5.59 -5.90 14.49
CA ILE A 56 6.87 -6.15 15.16
C ILE A 56 7.82 -4.99 14.86
N GLU A 57 8.49 -4.47 15.91
CA GLU A 57 9.47 -3.41 15.76
C GLU A 57 10.82 -3.96 15.31
N VAL A 58 11.39 -3.36 14.28
CA VAL A 58 12.69 -3.74 13.72
C VAL A 58 13.55 -2.51 13.44
N ASN A 59 14.85 -2.71 13.44
CA ASN A 59 15.79 -1.69 12.99
C ASN A 59 15.86 -1.65 11.44
N ASN A 60 16.69 -0.76 10.89
CA ASN A 60 16.89 -0.59 9.45
C ASN A 60 17.42 -1.85 8.73
N HIS A 61 17.84 -2.87 9.45
CA HIS A 61 18.33 -4.14 8.92
C HIS A 61 17.34 -5.29 9.10
N LEU A 62 16.07 -4.95 9.45
CA LEU A 62 14.98 -5.91 9.73
C LEU A 62 15.25 -6.83 10.93
N GLN A 63 16.12 -6.41 11.87
CA GLN A 63 16.45 -7.13 13.09
C GLN A 63 15.58 -6.61 14.23
N THR A 64 15.00 -7.50 15.01
CA THR A 64 14.18 -7.17 16.19
C THR A 64 15.03 -6.73 17.37
N SER A 65 14.41 -6.37 18.50
CA SER A 65 15.09 -6.13 19.78
C SER A 65 15.91 -7.35 20.26
N ALA A 66 15.46 -8.57 19.94
CA ALA A 66 16.23 -9.79 20.14
C ALA A 66 17.22 -10.01 18.98
N LYS A 67 18.51 -9.74 19.20
CA LYS A 67 19.57 -9.64 18.17
C LYS A 67 19.70 -10.83 17.21
N HIS A 68 19.24 -12.02 17.59
CA HIS A 68 19.30 -13.22 16.76
C HIS A 68 17.98 -13.47 16.00
N ILE A 69 16.97 -12.60 16.16
CA ILE A 69 15.66 -12.71 15.53
C ILE A 69 15.44 -11.55 14.57
N TYR A 70 14.94 -11.85 13.40
CA TYR A 70 14.57 -10.92 12.34
C TYR A 70 13.09 -11.07 12.02
N ALA A 71 12.48 -10.02 11.49
CA ALA A 71 11.11 -10.08 11.01
C ALA A 71 10.99 -9.46 9.61
N ALA A 72 10.09 -9.98 8.79
CA ALA A 72 9.85 -9.53 7.42
C ALA A 72 8.38 -9.76 7.01
N GLY A 73 7.89 -8.95 6.08
CA GLY A 73 6.56 -9.05 5.52
C GLY A 73 5.46 -8.41 6.37
N ASP A 74 4.25 -8.90 6.22
CA ASP A 74 3.03 -8.30 6.78
C ASP A 74 3.06 -8.16 8.31
N VAL A 75 3.86 -8.97 8.98
CA VAL A 75 4.03 -8.90 10.45
C VAL A 75 4.67 -7.59 10.92
N LEU A 76 5.37 -6.87 10.03
CA LEU A 76 5.93 -5.53 10.31
C LEU A 76 4.88 -4.42 10.26
N GLY A 77 3.65 -4.71 9.80
CA GLY A 77 2.57 -3.74 9.71
C GLY A 77 2.73 -2.67 8.61
N GLY A 78 3.69 -2.85 7.72
CA GLY A 78 3.99 -1.91 6.62
C GLY A 78 3.04 -2.02 5.43
N PHE A 79 3.58 -2.28 4.25
CA PHE A 79 2.83 -2.25 2.99
C PHE A 79 1.78 -3.37 2.84
N GLY A 80 1.98 -4.53 3.46
CA GLY A 80 1.09 -5.69 3.31
C GLY A 80 1.07 -6.24 1.87
N LEU A 81 2.21 -6.22 1.17
CA LEU A 81 2.38 -6.59 -0.22
C LEU A 81 3.35 -7.76 -0.35
N THR A 82 2.98 -8.77 -1.15
CA THR A 82 3.76 -10.00 -1.32
C THR A 82 5.19 -9.75 -1.81
N HIS A 83 5.37 -8.87 -2.79
CA HIS A 83 6.69 -8.56 -3.34
C HIS A 83 7.58 -7.80 -2.33
N VAL A 84 6.99 -7.01 -1.42
CA VAL A 84 7.71 -6.39 -0.30
C VAL A 84 8.19 -7.46 0.67
N ALA A 85 7.33 -8.39 1.07
CA ALA A 85 7.70 -9.50 1.94
C ALA A 85 8.83 -10.36 1.34
N LEU A 86 8.79 -10.61 0.02
CA LEU A 86 9.86 -11.32 -0.71
C LEU A 86 11.18 -10.53 -0.74
N MET A 87 11.14 -9.22 -0.95
CA MET A 87 12.33 -8.37 -0.88
C MET A 87 12.93 -8.38 0.52
N GLU A 88 12.11 -8.14 1.53
CA GLU A 88 12.53 -8.10 2.93
C GLU A 88 13.11 -9.45 3.39
N SER A 89 12.49 -10.58 3.00
CA SER A 89 13.01 -11.91 3.34
C SER A 89 14.40 -12.19 2.75
N ARG A 90 14.67 -11.71 1.52
CA ARG A 90 16.01 -11.79 0.91
C ARG A 90 17.03 -10.93 1.65
N ILE A 91 16.62 -9.73 2.08
CA ILE A 91 17.45 -8.83 2.89
C ILE A 91 17.75 -9.47 4.25
N VAL A 92 16.75 -10.06 4.90
CA VAL A 92 16.93 -10.80 6.16
C VAL A 92 17.92 -11.94 5.97
N ALA A 93 17.76 -12.78 4.95
CA ALA A 93 18.68 -13.86 4.65
C ALA A 93 20.13 -13.36 4.43
N HIS A 94 20.29 -12.27 3.65
CA HIS A 94 21.59 -11.62 3.47
C HIS A 94 22.15 -11.14 4.81
N ASN A 95 21.33 -10.46 5.60
CA ASN A 95 21.74 -9.87 6.87
C ASN A 95 22.08 -10.91 7.95
N ILE A 96 21.51 -12.10 7.89
CA ILE A 96 21.90 -13.21 8.77
C ILE A 96 23.29 -13.75 8.38
N LEU A 97 23.54 -13.95 7.10
CA LEU A 97 24.70 -14.65 6.60
C LEU A 97 25.94 -13.77 6.41
N ASN A 98 25.79 -12.45 6.31
CA ASN A 98 26.88 -11.55 5.98
C ASN A 98 27.14 -10.50 7.08
N LYS A 99 28.38 -10.07 7.23
CA LYS A 99 28.78 -8.97 8.13
C LYS A 99 28.35 -7.61 7.56
N ASN A 100 28.43 -7.45 6.23
CA ASN A 100 27.99 -6.23 5.54
C ASN A 100 26.47 -6.24 5.43
N LYS A 101 25.79 -5.49 6.30
CA LYS A 101 24.34 -5.43 6.37
C LYS A 101 23.77 -4.48 5.31
N VAL A 102 22.63 -4.85 4.75
CA VAL A 102 21.89 -4.05 3.78
C VAL A 102 20.54 -3.62 4.35
N THR A 103 19.99 -2.55 3.82
CA THR A 103 18.69 -1.98 4.22
C THR A 103 17.69 -2.09 3.06
N PRO A 104 16.40 -2.29 3.33
CA PRO A 104 15.38 -2.27 2.28
C PRO A 104 15.21 -0.86 1.68
N ASN A 105 15.06 -0.81 0.37
CA ASN A 105 14.67 0.42 -0.34
C ASN A 105 13.19 0.34 -0.72
N TYR A 106 12.36 1.13 -0.04
CA TYR A 106 10.92 1.17 -0.27
C TYR A 106 10.47 2.23 -1.29
N GLN A 107 11.37 3.07 -1.81
CA GLN A 107 11.02 4.19 -2.70
C GLN A 107 10.54 3.71 -4.07
N SER A 108 11.09 2.61 -4.57
CA SER A 108 10.76 2.03 -5.87
C SER A 108 9.78 0.85 -5.80
N ILE A 109 9.02 0.75 -4.71
CA ILE A 109 8.04 -0.33 -4.55
C ILE A 109 6.73 0.06 -5.26
N PRO A 110 6.31 -0.68 -6.29
CA PRO A 110 5.00 -0.48 -6.90
C PRO A 110 3.89 -0.93 -5.94
N ARG A 111 2.80 -0.19 -5.93
CA ARG A 111 1.59 -0.47 -5.15
C ARG A 111 0.41 -0.53 -6.08
N ILE A 112 -0.38 -1.59 -6.00
CA ILE A 112 -1.54 -1.80 -6.86
C ILE A 112 -2.80 -1.92 -6.00
N THR A 113 -3.85 -1.21 -6.38
CA THR A 113 -5.20 -1.37 -5.85
C THR A 113 -6.03 -2.03 -6.95
N TYR A 114 -6.48 -3.26 -6.70
CA TYR A 114 -7.24 -4.10 -7.64
C TYR A 114 -8.72 -3.71 -7.62
N ILE A 115 -9.03 -2.57 -8.18
CA ILE A 115 -10.38 -2.08 -8.47
C ILE A 115 -10.55 -1.97 -9.98
N GLU A 116 -11.73 -1.59 -10.48
CA GLU A 116 -12.00 -1.41 -11.90
C GLU A 116 -12.29 0.08 -12.20
N PRO A 117 -11.41 0.75 -12.96
CA PRO A 117 -10.07 0.33 -13.42
C PRO A 117 -9.07 0.24 -12.28
N GLU A 118 -8.00 -0.55 -12.45
CA GLU A 118 -6.89 -0.65 -11.48
C GLU A 118 -6.20 0.68 -11.25
N ILE A 119 -5.70 0.88 -10.02
CA ILE A 119 -4.82 2.00 -9.71
C ILE A 119 -3.46 1.45 -9.26
N ALA A 120 -2.42 1.80 -10.01
CA ALA A 120 -1.04 1.47 -9.65
C ALA A 120 -0.22 2.74 -9.41
N SER A 121 0.70 2.70 -8.47
CA SER A 121 1.60 3.82 -8.18
C SER A 121 2.98 3.34 -7.76
N VAL A 122 3.99 4.14 -8.06
CA VAL A 122 5.38 3.93 -7.64
C VAL A 122 6.01 5.27 -7.26
N GLY A 123 6.96 5.26 -6.35
CA GLY A 123 7.64 6.47 -5.89
C GLY A 123 6.81 7.35 -4.98
N MET A 124 7.05 8.65 -5.02
CA MET A 124 6.42 9.67 -4.18
C MET A 124 5.10 10.16 -4.78
N SER A 125 4.11 10.40 -3.92
CA SER A 125 2.89 11.12 -4.28
C SER A 125 3.14 12.64 -4.35
N GLU A 126 2.19 13.39 -4.91
CA GLU A 126 2.22 14.87 -4.87
C GLU A 126 2.25 15.38 -3.43
N ASP A 127 1.46 14.77 -2.54
CA ASP A 127 1.44 15.13 -1.13
C ASP A 127 2.80 14.91 -0.45
N ASP A 128 3.51 13.83 -0.81
CA ASP A 128 4.86 13.59 -0.29
C ASP A 128 5.86 14.64 -0.77
N LEU A 129 5.77 15.05 -2.05
CA LEU A 129 6.62 16.10 -2.62
C LEU A 129 6.37 17.44 -1.97
N ILE A 130 5.10 17.79 -1.76
CA ILE A 130 4.69 19.04 -1.09
C ILE A 130 5.20 19.05 0.37
N LYS A 131 4.99 17.96 1.12
CA LYS A 131 5.44 17.85 2.53
C LYS A 131 6.95 17.95 2.67
N ARG A 132 7.71 17.56 1.64
CA ARG A 132 9.19 17.61 1.62
C ARG A 132 9.73 18.88 0.95
N ASP A 133 8.87 19.82 0.55
CA ASP A 133 9.23 21.05 -0.18
C ASP A 133 10.08 20.77 -1.43
N LEU A 134 9.75 19.71 -2.17
CA LEU A 134 10.45 19.33 -3.39
C LEU A 134 9.78 19.96 -4.62
N SER A 135 10.57 20.67 -5.43
CA SER A 135 10.09 21.23 -6.69
C SER A 135 9.97 20.15 -7.77
N TYR A 136 8.81 20.05 -8.40
CA TYR A 136 8.53 19.03 -9.42
C TYR A 136 7.75 19.60 -10.61
N ASN A 137 7.87 18.89 -11.73
CA ASN A 137 6.99 19.00 -12.89
C ASN A 137 5.98 17.86 -12.84
N LYS A 138 4.74 18.15 -13.24
CA LYS A 138 3.66 17.18 -13.33
C LYS A 138 3.16 17.08 -14.77
N SER A 139 3.02 15.85 -15.26
CA SER A 139 2.31 15.53 -16.50
C SER A 139 1.18 14.56 -16.22
N ILE A 140 0.02 14.79 -16.83
CA ILE A 140 -1.14 13.91 -16.77
C ILE A 140 -1.65 13.71 -18.19
N VAL A 141 -1.70 12.45 -18.62
CA VAL A 141 -2.24 12.04 -19.90
C VAL A 141 -3.52 11.25 -19.67
N PRO A 142 -4.70 11.76 -20.05
CA PRO A 142 -5.95 11.01 -19.94
C PRO A 142 -5.98 9.88 -20.97
N LEU A 143 -6.53 8.72 -20.61
CA LEU A 143 -6.63 7.56 -21.52
C LEU A 143 -7.51 7.83 -22.74
N GLY A 144 -8.48 8.75 -22.63
CA GLY A 144 -9.37 9.11 -23.72
C GLY A 144 -8.70 9.61 -25.00
N ILE A 145 -7.42 10.07 -24.91
CA ILE A 145 -6.62 10.48 -26.08
C ILE A 145 -5.64 9.42 -26.56
N VAL A 146 -5.55 8.28 -25.86
CA VAL A 146 -4.65 7.19 -26.20
C VAL A 146 -5.37 6.24 -27.19
N GLY A 147 -4.85 6.12 -28.40
CA GLY A 147 -5.50 5.37 -29.50
C GLY A 147 -5.88 3.94 -29.09
N ARG A 148 -5.03 3.21 -28.39
CA ARG A 148 -5.34 1.86 -27.92
C ARG A 148 -6.51 1.83 -26.94
N SER A 149 -6.58 2.79 -26.01
CA SER A 149 -7.68 2.90 -25.04
C SER A 149 -9.00 3.26 -25.73
N VAL A 150 -8.96 4.09 -26.78
CA VAL A 150 -10.13 4.42 -27.60
C VAL A 150 -10.66 3.17 -28.33
N ILE A 151 -9.77 2.36 -28.92
CA ILE A 151 -10.15 1.12 -29.63
C ILE A 151 -10.72 0.08 -28.65
N ALA A 152 -10.17 -0.01 -27.44
CA ALA A 152 -10.60 -0.97 -26.42
C ALA A 152 -11.81 -0.49 -25.60
N ASP A 153 -12.32 0.72 -25.89
CA ASP A 153 -13.37 1.40 -25.12
C ASP A 153 -13.07 1.52 -23.60
N THR A 154 -11.78 1.73 -23.27
CA THR A 154 -11.26 1.88 -21.90
C THR A 154 -10.72 3.30 -21.70
N ARG A 155 -11.58 4.31 -21.93
CA ARG A 155 -11.18 5.73 -21.94
C ARG A 155 -11.07 6.36 -20.56
N ASP A 156 -11.68 5.73 -19.56
CA ASP A 156 -11.67 6.22 -18.19
C ASP A 156 -10.33 5.88 -17.53
N GLY A 157 -9.62 6.92 -17.14
CA GLY A 157 -8.34 6.79 -16.48
C GLY A 157 -7.28 7.77 -16.96
N PHE A 158 -6.09 7.62 -16.42
CA PHE A 158 -4.97 8.51 -16.72
C PHE A 158 -3.62 7.87 -16.40
N VAL A 159 -2.55 8.42 -16.97
CA VAL A 159 -1.17 8.23 -16.54
C VAL A 159 -0.65 9.56 -16.01
N LYS A 160 -0.21 9.60 -14.74
CA LYS A 160 0.39 10.76 -14.10
C LYS A 160 1.86 10.47 -13.79
N ILE A 161 2.73 11.42 -14.15
CA ILE A 161 4.16 11.39 -13.89
C ILE A 161 4.58 12.63 -13.12
N LEU A 162 5.42 12.44 -12.12
CA LEU A 162 6.04 13.48 -11.31
C LEU A 162 7.56 13.39 -11.50
N ALA A 163 8.18 14.47 -11.95
CA ALA A 163 9.62 14.50 -12.21
C ALA A 163 10.27 15.69 -11.50
N ASP A 164 11.49 15.51 -11.04
CA ASP A 164 12.29 16.59 -10.46
C ASP A 164 12.44 17.75 -11.46
N LYS A 165 12.15 18.96 -11.01
CA LYS A 165 12.11 20.13 -11.88
C LYS A 165 13.46 20.49 -12.49
N LYS A 166 14.57 20.19 -11.81
CA LYS A 166 15.92 20.55 -12.24
C LYS A 166 16.57 19.47 -13.09
N THR A 167 16.44 18.20 -12.65
CA THR A 167 17.16 17.08 -13.24
C THR A 167 16.32 16.26 -14.22
N GLY A 168 14.98 16.40 -14.19
CA GLY A 168 14.06 15.58 -14.96
C GLY A 168 13.91 14.14 -14.43
N ARG A 169 14.58 13.80 -13.32
CA ARG A 169 14.50 12.45 -12.74
C ARG A 169 13.09 12.14 -12.28
N LEU A 170 12.60 10.94 -12.60
CA LEU A 170 11.31 10.45 -12.14
C LEU A 170 11.29 10.37 -10.62
N LEU A 171 10.30 11.00 -10.00
CA LEU A 171 10.07 11.02 -8.55
C LEU A 171 8.90 10.12 -8.15
N GLY A 172 7.91 10.00 -9.01
CA GLY A 172 6.76 9.16 -8.77
C GLY A 172 5.84 9.09 -9.98
N ALA A 173 5.03 8.05 -10.03
CA ALA A 173 4.03 7.86 -11.08
C ALA A 173 2.76 7.22 -10.52
N THR A 174 1.64 7.49 -11.20
CA THR A 174 0.35 6.86 -10.92
C THR A 174 -0.34 6.55 -12.24
N ILE A 175 -0.83 5.34 -12.37
CA ILE A 175 -1.64 4.88 -13.51
C ILE A 175 -3.00 4.46 -12.97
N ALA A 176 -4.07 5.00 -13.53
CA ALA A 176 -5.42 4.52 -13.34
C ALA A 176 -5.91 4.00 -14.70
N ALA A 177 -5.95 2.68 -14.88
CA ALA A 177 -6.23 2.05 -16.15
C ALA A 177 -6.50 0.55 -15.96
N PRO A 178 -7.15 -0.15 -16.92
CA PRO A 178 -7.09 -1.61 -16.96
C PRO A 178 -5.63 -2.09 -17.01
N SER A 179 -5.29 -3.10 -16.20
CA SER A 179 -3.94 -3.65 -16.08
C SER A 179 -2.86 -2.62 -15.68
N ALA A 180 -3.22 -1.62 -14.87
CA ALA A 180 -2.28 -0.62 -14.39
C ALA A 180 -1.10 -1.25 -13.63
N GLY A 181 -1.35 -2.38 -12.93
CA GLY A 181 -0.34 -3.14 -12.21
C GLY A 181 0.77 -3.66 -13.10
N GLU A 182 0.44 -4.09 -14.32
CA GLU A 182 1.43 -4.55 -15.31
C GLU A 182 2.21 -3.37 -15.92
N MET A 183 1.53 -2.25 -16.17
CA MET A 183 2.13 -1.08 -16.82
C MET A 183 3.07 -0.28 -15.92
N ILE A 184 2.84 -0.27 -14.61
CA ILE A 184 3.63 0.56 -13.68
C ILE A 184 5.11 0.18 -13.62
N HIS A 185 5.46 -1.03 -14.04
CA HIS A 185 6.83 -1.52 -14.08
C HIS A 185 7.68 -0.90 -15.19
N GLU A 186 7.06 -0.21 -16.16
CA GLU A 186 7.76 0.52 -17.23
C GLU A 186 8.29 1.89 -16.76
N LEU A 187 7.92 2.32 -15.55
CA LEU A 187 8.26 3.60 -14.94
C LEU A 187 9.12 3.39 -13.69
#